data_8a466504cf03df8157491a252812ac9c
#
_entry.id   8a466504cf03df8157491a252812ac9c
#
_cell.length_a   1.000
_cell.length_b   1.000
_cell.length_c   1.000
_cell.angle_alpha   90.00
_cell.angle_beta   90.00
_cell.angle_gamma   90.00
#
_symmetry.space_group_name_H-M   'P 1'
#
loop_
_entity.id
_entity.type
_entity.pdbx_description
1 polymer ?
#
loop_
_entity_poly.entity_id
_entity_poly.type
_entity_poly.pdbx_seq_one_letter_code
_entity_poly.pdbx_strand_id
1 'polypeptide(L)'
;MSDFSKGSGGIFGLGLGIPQTEKTNDFTGLGSLFESLSESVRRRSSWNDRFTHWEKAESTTETIAIERGRSVVQGILEANQGLRSEGVRFVPQGSFTNRTNVRNEADIDLRVQHPLLRIEHEAGVDPASANNAYGYYDVGRTYTQIAGDMRATIAAELKSSLGKSNIDDSGKKAIRVKGVAGSRGEVDVVSCFTLHHIFIPQGAYQYDRIEGVAILGLDGSWTLNYPDQHIANGRLKRTTTNHQFKRIVRIVKRMQSDMIEHGVITERVPSFLVECLIYLVEDHHFVMNEDRYDRVKRVLNRSLEIISQPRLNLNYYPEINGIKPLFGVKQAWTVEKAHWFLASAIRHLGEC
;
A
#
# COMPACT_ATOMS: atom_id res chain seq x y z
N MET A 1 96.04 46.66 22.95
CA MET A 1 96.37 47.79 22.11
C MET A 1 95.15 48.24 21.41
N SER A 2 94.78 49.42 21.78
CA SER A 2 94.04 50.48 21.11
C SER A 2 92.67 50.15 20.52
N ASP A 3 91.59 50.58 21.07
CA ASP A 3 91.12 51.96 21.34
C ASP A 3 90.40 52.64 20.13
N PHE A 4 89.39 53.35 20.54
CA PHE A 4 88.59 54.38 19.84
C PHE A 4 87.33 53.88 19.06
N SER A 5 86.21 54.40 19.27
CA SER A 5 85.44 55.42 20.00
C SER A 5 84.33 55.94 19.08
N LYS A 6 83.22 56.16 19.67
CA LYS A 6 82.19 57.16 19.38
C LYS A 6 81.56 57.32 17.97
N GLY A 7 80.24 57.34 17.98
CA GLY A 7 79.43 58.01 16.96
C GLY A 7 77.92 57.80 17.19
N SER A 8 77.31 58.77 17.82
CA SER A 8 75.86 58.95 18.07
C SER A 8 75.08 59.23 16.80
N GLY A 9 73.85 58.73 16.69
CA GLY A 9 72.91 59.17 15.69
C GLY A 9 71.60 58.38 15.82
N GLY A 10 70.67 59.00 16.53
CA GLY A 10 69.31 58.45 16.61
C GLY A 10 68.50 58.67 15.34
N ILE A 11 67.65 57.76 14.95
CA ILE A 11 66.54 58.00 14.05
C ILE A 11 65.39 57.01 14.40
N PHE A 12 64.30 57.63 14.76
CA PHE A 12 62.88 57.22 14.68
C PHE A 12 62.55 55.72 14.49
N GLY A 13 61.99 55.15 15.52
CA GLY A 13 61.25 53.90 15.48
C GLY A 13 59.84 54.08 14.87
N LEU A 14 59.60 53.50 13.72
CA LEU A 14 58.26 53.21 13.24
C LEU A 14 57.88 51.81 13.73
N GLY A 15 57.07 51.73 14.76
CA GLY A 15 56.46 50.53 15.22
C GLY A 15 55.42 50.04 14.21
N LEU A 16 55.79 49.10 13.39
CA LEU A 16 54.82 48.30 12.67
C LEU A 16 54.23 47.28 13.65
N GLY A 17 53.06 47.61 14.19
CA GLY A 17 52.21 46.62 14.91
C GLY A 17 51.80 45.52 13.96
N ILE A 18 52.35 44.35 14.16
CA ILE A 18 51.83 43.13 13.58
C ILE A 18 50.49 42.85 14.27
N PRO A 19 49.38 42.84 13.57
CA PRO A 19 48.14 42.40 14.20
C PRO A 19 48.32 40.93 14.60
N GLN A 20 48.26 40.63 15.89
CA GLN A 20 48.05 39.30 16.38
C GLN A 20 46.65 38.88 15.94
N THR A 21 46.55 38.15 14.84
CA THR A 21 45.33 37.40 14.55
C THR A 21 45.21 36.36 15.65
N GLU A 22 44.31 36.62 16.60
CA GLU A 22 43.76 35.57 17.46
C GLU A 22 43.20 34.49 16.54
N LYS A 23 43.95 33.41 16.38
CA LYS A 23 43.37 32.15 15.92
C LYS A 23 42.51 31.65 17.06
N THR A 24 41.27 32.11 17.14
CA THR A 24 40.24 31.40 17.82
C THR A 24 40.09 30.11 17.04
N ASN A 25 40.71 29.06 17.53
CA ASN A 25 40.48 27.71 17.04
C ASN A 25 38.98 27.41 17.28
N ASP A 26 38.22 27.40 16.21
CA ASP A 26 36.80 27.12 16.21
C ASP A 26 36.57 25.60 16.41
N PHE A 27 37.10 25.05 17.51
CA PHE A 27 36.91 23.65 17.92
C PHE A 27 35.48 23.36 18.36
N THR A 28 34.70 24.39 18.68
CA THR A 28 33.29 24.25 19.03
C THR A 28 32.44 23.81 17.82
N GLY A 29 32.73 24.32 16.61
CA GLY A 29 32.06 23.90 15.39
C GLY A 29 32.35 22.45 14.99
N LEU A 30 33.57 21.97 15.23
CA LEU A 30 33.93 20.57 14.95
C LEU A 30 33.25 19.59 15.92
N GLY A 31 33.15 19.96 17.22
CA GLY A 31 32.44 19.12 18.21
C GLY A 31 30.97 18.93 17.87
N SER A 32 30.26 20.02 17.55
CA SER A 32 28.83 19.93 17.14
C SER A 32 28.61 19.15 15.84
N LEU A 33 29.56 19.23 14.91
CA LEU A 33 29.52 18.46 13.67
C LEU A 33 29.70 16.96 13.91
N PHE A 34 30.63 16.58 14.81
CA PHE A 34 30.82 15.18 15.22
C PHE A 34 29.61 14.62 15.99
N GLU A 35 28.98 15.41 16.85
CA GLU A 35 27.77 15.02 17.55
C GLU A 35 26.62 14.80 16.57
N SER A 36 26.35 15.73 15.64
CA SER A 36 25.31 15.59 14.64
C SER A 36 25.53 14.39 13.70
N LEU A 37 26.78 14.13 13.29
CA LEU A 37 27.13 12.95 12.52
C LEU A 37 26.90 11.65 13.32
N SER A 38 27.29 11.64 14.60
CA SER A 38 27.07 10.46 15.45
C SER A 38 25.59 10.18 15.68
N GLU A 39 24.78 11.20 15.86
CA GLU A 39 23.32 11.06 15.97
C GLU A 39 22.71 10.57 14.67
N SER A 40 23.12 11.09 13.52
CA SER A 40 22.61 10.63 12.21
C SER A 40 22.95 9.16 11.95
N VAL A 41 24.15 8.71 12.32
CA VAL A 41 24.58 7.30 12.22
C VAL A 41 23.75 6.41 13.16
N ARG A 42 23.55 6.83 14.41
CA ARG A 42 22.73 6.07 15.38
C ARG A 42 21.27 5.95 14.89
N ARG A 43 20.70 7.04 14.40
CA ARG A 43 19.35 7.08 13.84
C ARG A 43 19.20 6.14 12.66
N ARG A 44 20.11 6.20 11.69
CA ARG A 44 20.15 5.30 10.55
C ARG A 44 20.24 3.84 10.96
N SER A 45 21.09 3.50 11.93
CA SER A 45 21.20 2.14 12.46
C SER A 45 19.89 1.67 13.09
N SER A 46 19.28 2.48 13.95
CA SER A 46 17.99 2.19 14.58
C SER A 46 16.90 1.92 13.55
N TRP A 47 16.78 2.75 12.51
CA TRP A 47 15.81 2.52 11.43
C TRP A 47 16.10 1.22 10.65
N ASN A 48 17.36 0.93 10.34
CA ASN A 48 17.71 -0.30 9.64
C ASN A 48 17.33 -1.55 10.46
N ASP A 49 17.49 -1.53 11.78
CA ASP A 49 17.07 -2.60 12.67
C ASP A 49 15.55 -2.76 12.66
N ARG A 50 14.80 -1.67 12.81
CA ARG A 50 13.32 -1.67 12.72
C ARG A 50 12.86 -2.22 11.36
N PHE A 51 13.44 -1.75 10.26
CA PHE A 51 13.07 -2.19 8.90
C PHE A 51 13.39 -3.66 8.66
N THR A 52 14.44 -4.21 9.26
CA THR A 52 14.75 -5.64 9.22
C THR A 52 13.62 -6.49 9.83
N HIS A 53 12.92 -5.96 10.84
CA HIS A 53 11.75 -6.61 11.41
C HIS A 53 10.48 -6.34 10.59
N TRP A 54 10.28 -5.12 10.13
CA TRP A 54 9.06 -4.68 9.46
C TRP A 54 8.92 -5.20 8.02
N GLU A 55 10.03 -5.50 7.34
CA GLU A 55 10.00 -6.09 6.00
C GLU A 55 9.51 -7.54 5.97
N LYS A 56 9.50 -8.22 7.12
CA LYS A 56 9.13 -9.64 7.20
C LYS A 56 7.63 -9.82 6.94
N ALA A 57 7.32 -10.81 6.14
CA ALA A 57 5.96 -11.32 6.01
C ALA A 57 5.54 -12.03 7.31
N GLU A 58 4.32 -12.57 7.33
CA GLU A 58 3.79 -13.40 8.40
C GLU A 58 4.76 -14.53 8.76
N SER A 59 4.75 -14.93 10.01
CA SER A 59 5.42 -16.15 10.46
C SER A 59 4.70 -17.38 9.90
N THR A 60 5.38 -18.52 9.89
CA THR A 60 4.76 -19.79 9.49
C THR A 60 3.51 -20.10 10.34
N THR A 61 3.56 -19.81 11.64
CA THR A 61 2.41 -20.02 12.53
C THR A 61 1.22 -19.14 12.18
N GLU A 62 1.45 -17.85 11.88
CA GLU A 62 0.41 -16.94 11.43
C GLU A 62 -0.16 -17.38 10.08
N THR A 63 0.69 -17.75 9.12
CA THR A 63 0.26 -18.30 7.82
C THR A 63 -0.65 -19.51 7.98
N ILE A 64 -0.28 -20.46 8.85
CA ILE A 64 -1.10 -21.65 9.13
C ILE A 64 -2.45 -21.27 9.75
N ALA A 65 -2.46 -20.33 10.70
CA ALA A 65 -3.70 -19.87 11.33
C ALA A 65 -4.64 -19.18 10.33
N ILE A 66 -4.12 -18.32 9.45
CA ILE A 66 -4.86 -17.62 8.41
C ILE A 66 -5.44 -18.62 7.40
N GLU A 67 -4.61 -19.53 6.87
CA GLU A 67 -5.05 -20.56 5.91
C GLU A 67 -6.07 -21.54 6.53
N ARG A 68 -5.95 -21.84 7.81
CA ARG A 68 -6.95 -22.62 8.53
C ARG A 68 -8.28 -21.87 8.64
N GLY A 69 -8.24 -20.57 8.95
CA GLY A 69 -9.42 -19.70 8.97
C GLY A 69 -10.15 -19.74 7.62
N ARG A 70 -9.41 -19.52 6.54
CA ARG A 70 -9.93 -19.60 5.17
C ARG A 70 -10.53 -20.97 4.87
N SER A 71 -9.80 -22.05 5.14
CA SER A 71 -10.24 -23.40 4.79
C SER A 71 -11.51 -23.80 5.55
N VAL A 72 -11.62 -23.42 6.82
CA VAL A 72 -12.84 -23.69 7.63
C VAL A 72 -14.03 -22.92 7.04
N VAL A 73 -13.88 -21.62 6.79
CA VAL A 73 -14.97 -20.78 6.25
C VAL A 73 -15.38 -21.26 4.86
N GLN A 74 -14.41 -21.48 3.98
CA GLN A 74 -14.66 -21.98 2.63
C GLN A 74 -15.36 -23.34 2.65
N GLY A 75 -14.90 -24.29 3.48
CA GLY A 75 -15.50 -25.61 3.57
C GLY A 75 -16.96 -25.60 4.05
N ILE A 76 -17.30 -24.71 5.01
CA ILE A 76 -18.68 -24.49 5.45
C ILE A 76 -19.56 -24.01 4.27
N LEU A 77 -19.09 -23.00 3.55
CA LEU A 77 -19.85 -22.39 2.46
C LEU A 77 -19.94 -23.32 1.23
N GLU A 78 -18.89 -24.06 0.91
CA GLU A 78 -18.88 -25.06 -0.17
C GLU A 78 -19.84 -26.25 0.12
N ALA A 79 -20.12 -26.57 1.38
CA ALA A 79 -21.08 -27.58 1.75
C ALA A 79 -22.54 -27.15 1.49
N ASN A 80 -22.82 -25.83 1.43
CA ASN A 80 -24.17 -25.33 1.19
C ASN A 80 -24.63 -25.64 -0.25
N GLN A 81 -25.74 -26.40 -0.38
CA GLN A 81 -26.26 -26.81 -1.68
C GLN A 81 -26.79 -25.61 -2.50
N GLY A 82 -27.38 -24.59 -1.84
CA GLY A 82 -27.88 -23.39 -2.52
C GLY A 82 -26.76 -22.62 -3.21
N LEU A 83 -25.67 -22.38 -2.50
CA LEU A 83 -24.50 -21.67 -3.08
C LEU A 83 -23.87 -22.49 -4.24
N ARG A 84 -23.79 -23.82 -4.09
CA ARG A 84 -23.31 -24.70 -5.18
C ARG A 84 -24.19 -24.67 -6.40
N SER A 85 -25.51 -24.71 -6.23
CA SER A 85 -26.45 -24.69 -7.36
C SER A 85 -26.44 -23.38 -8.12
N GLU A 86 -26.10 -22.26 -7.47
CA GLU A 86 -25.88 -20.97 -8.12
C GLU A 86 -24.51 -20.87 -8.85
N GLY A 87 -23.66 -21.89 -8.73
CA GLY A 87 -22.36 -21.95 -9.42
C GLY A 87 -21.34 -20.95 -8.90
N VAL A 88 -21.42 -20.55 -7.62
CA VAL A 88 -20.47 -19.57 -7.03
C VAL A 88 -19.07 -20.16 -6.95
N ARG A 89 -18.06 -19.28 -7.09
CA ARG A 89 -16.63 -19.60 -6.90
C ARG A 89 -16.14 -18.99 -5.60
N PHE A 90 -15.27 -19.69 -4.89
CA PHE A 90 -14.61 -19.24 -3.67
C PHE A 90 -13.16 -18.90 -3.97
N VAL A 91 -12.76 -17.64 -3.86
CA VAL A 91 -11.43 -17.19 -4.29
C VAL A 91 -10.80 -16.31 -3.22
N PRO A 92 -9.62 -16.67 -2.68
CA PRO A 92 -8.90 -15.81 -1.76
C PRO A 92 -8.38 -14.57 -2.48
N GLN A 93 -8.40 -13.43 -1.78
CA GLN A 93 -7.91 -12.14 -2.27
C GLN A 93 -7.25 -11.34 -1.14
N GLY A 94 -7.02 -10.04 -1.36
CA GLY A 94 -6.54 -9.11 -0.34
C GLY A 94 -5.04 -9.15 -0.09
N SER A 95 -4.64 -8.53 1.00
CA SER A 95 -3.22 -8.29 1.33
C SER A 95 -2.44 -9.57 1.62
N PHE A 96 -3.08 -10.58 2.21
CA PHE A 96 -2.47 -11.89 2.46
C PHE A 96 -2.09 -12.57 1.14
N THR A 97 -3.02 -12.66 0.19
CA THR A 97 -2.78 -13.24 -1.15
C THR A 97 -1.69 -12.47 -1.91
N ASN A 98 -1.65 -11.14 -1.72
CA ASN A 98 -0.65 -10.27 -2.29
C ASN A 98 0.70 -10.30 -1.54
N ARG A 99 0.78 -10.91 -0.36
CA ARG A 99 1.95 -10.90 0.52
C ARG A 99 2.42 -9.49 0.86
N THR A 100 1.47 -8.61 1.12
CA THR A 100 1.68 -7.22 1.54
C THR A 100 1.05 -6.91 2.90
N ASN A 101 0.49 -7.91 3.56
CA ASN A 101 -0.02 -7.81 4.91
C ASN A 101 1.11 -7.66 5.94
N VAL A 102 0.75 -7.15 7.09
CA VAL A 102 1.63 -6.88 8.21
C VAL A 102 1.38 -7.92 9.29
N ARG A 103 2.43 -8.36 9.97
CA ARG A 103 2.33 -9.29 11.11
C ARG A 103 1.35 -8.78 12.16
N ASN A 104 0.61 -9.68 12.77
CA ASN A 104 -0.41 -9.45 13.80
C ASN A 104 -1.64 -8.64 13.35
N GLU A 105 -1.70 -8.22 12.08
CA GLU A 105 -2.84 -7.52 11.47
C GLU A 105 -3.34 -8.28 10.23
N ALA A 106 -2.97 -9.56 10.10
CA ALA A 106 -3.25 -10.33 8.90
C ALA A 106 -4.64 -10.99 9.02
N ASP A 107 -5.55 -10.50 8.22
CA ASP A 107 -6.81 -11.09 7.83
C ASP A 107 -6.71 -11.69 6.43
N ILE A 108 -7.66 -12.52 6.07
CA ILE A 108 -7.80 -12.99 4.70
C ILE A 108 -9.18 -12.63 4.17
N ASP A 109 -9.19 -12.05 2.98
CA ASP A 109 -10.42 -11.82 2.24
C ASP A 109 -10.77 -13.07 1.42
N LEU A 110 -11.99 -13.56 1.59
CA LEU A 110 -12.57 -14.64 0.78
C LEU A 110 -13.73 -14.08 -0.04
N ARG A 111 -13.56 -13.98 -1.36
CA ARG A 111 -14.68 -13.62 -2.24
C ARG A 111 -15.54 -14.86 -2.56
N VAL A 112 -16.85 -14.68 -2.44
CA VAL A 112 -17.88 -15.62 -2.91
C VAL A 112 -18.46 -15.02 -4.18
N GLN A 113 -17.97 -15.47 -5.32
CA GLN A 113 -18.21 -14.85 -6.63
C GLN A 113 -19.31 -15.58 -7.38
N HIS A 114 -20.43 -14.90 -7.58
CA HIS A 114 -21.53 -15.38 -8.40
C HIS A 114 -21.20 -15.25 -9.90
N PRO A 115 -21.58 -16.22 -10.76
CA PRO A 115 -21.31 -16.19 -12.20
C PRO A 115 -22.12 -15.15 -12.95
N LEU A 116 -23.21 -14.60 -12.39
CA LEU A 116 -23.98 -13.54 -13.05
C LEU A 116 -23.06 -12.36 -13.38
N LEU A 117 -23.15 -11.93 -14.64
CA LEU A 117 -22.27 -10.90 -15.18
C LEU A 117 -22.80 -9.49 -14.86
N ARG A 118 -21.98 -8.67 -14.26
CA ARG A 118 -22.10 -7.22 -14.29
C ARG A 118 -21.27 -6.71 -15.46
N ILE A 119 -21.87 -5.97 -16.39
CA ILE A 119 -21.19 -5.45 -17.56
C ILE A 119 -21.00 -3.95 -17.39
N GLU A 120 -19.78 -3.49 -17.58
CA GLU A 120 -19.41 -2.08 -17.64
C GLU A 120 -18.79 -1.80 -19.00
N HIS A 121 -19.16 -0.68 -19.59
CA HIS A 121 -18.66 -0.25 -20.90
C HIS A 121 -17.79 0.99 -20.71
N GLU A 122 -16.59 0.97 -21.30
CA GLU A 122 -15.75 2.16 -21.35
C GLU A 122 -16.36 3.25 -22.23
N ALA A 123 -15.99 4.49 -22.00
CA ALA A 123 -16.44 5.61 -22.84
C ALA A 123 -16.08 5.37 -24.31
N GLY A 124 -17.07 5.53 -25.20
CA GLY A 124 -16.92 5.29 -26.64
C GLY A 124 -17.29 3.87 -27.10
N VAL A 125 -17.57 2.94 -26.19
CA VAL A 125 -18.14 1.62 -26.54
C VAL A 125 -19.65 1.75 -26.71
N ASP A 126 -20.19 1.26 -27.84
CA ASP A 126 -21.63 1.10 -28.01
C ASP A 126 -22.12 -0.15 -27.26
N PRO A 127 -22.95 -0.02 -26.19
CA PRO A 127 -23.35 -1.16 -25.38
C PRO A 127 -24.13 -2.23 -26.14
N ALA A 128 -24.98 -1.84 -27.09
CA ALA A 128 -25.81 -2.79 -27.82
C ALA A 128 -24.95 -3.70 -28.71
N SER A 129 -24.06 -3.09 -29.49
CA SER A 129 -23.12 -3.84 -30.35
C SER A 129 -22.17 -4.69 -29.56
N ALA A 130 -21.63 -4.18 -28.46
CA ALA A 130 -20.72 -4.92 -27.59
C ALA A 130 -21.41 -6.12 -26.92
N ASN A 131 -22.61 -5.94 -26.40
CA ASN A 131 -23.39 -7.02 -25.80
C ASN A 131 -23.73 -8.10 -26.81
N ASN A 132 -24.10 -7.72 -28.01
CA ASN A 132 -24.37 -8.67 -29.11
C ASN A 132 -23.09 -9.44 -29.49
N ALA A 133 -21.94 -8.75 -29.60
CA ALA A 133 -20.68 -9.39 -29.96
C ALA A 133 -20.25 -10.47 -28.95
N TYR A 134 -20.59 -10.32 -27.66
CA TYR A 134 -20.29 -11.28 -26.60
C TYR A 134 -21.47 -12.21 -26.25
N GLY A 135 -22.63 -12.04 -26.86
CA GLY A 135 -23.81 -12.87 -26.58
C GLY A 135 -24.38 -12.66 -25.18
N TYR A 136 -24.30 -11.46 -24.63
CA TYR A 136 -24.87 -11.17 -23.31
C TYR A 136 -26.40 -11.03 -23.39
N TYR A 137 -27.09 -11.60 -22.41
CA TYR A 137 -28.56 -11.54 -22.32
C TYR A 137 -28.99 -11.32 -20.87
N ASP A 138 -30.21 -10.80 -20.71
CA ASP A 138 -30.81 -10.63 -19.39
C ASP A 138 -31.30 -11.97 -18.84
N VAL A 139 -30.98 -12.28 -17.59
CA VAL A 139 -31.38 -13.50 -16.90
C VAL A 139 -32.68 -13.34 -16.09
N GLY A 140 -33.30 -12.18 -16.10
CA GLY A 140 -34.59 -11.92 -15.43
C GLY A 140 -34.54 -11.86 -13.89
N ARG A 141 -33.35 -11.94 -13.28
CA ARG A 141 -33.15 -11.78 -11.83
C ARG A 141 -32.38 -10.49 -11.54
N THR A 142 -32.75 -9.78 -10.48
CA THR A 142 -32.06 -8.56 -10.11
C THR A 142 -30.80 -8.82 -9.27
N TYR A 143 -29.77 -8.03 -9.48
CA TYR A 143 -28.55 -8.11 -8.65
C TYR A 143 -28.83 -7.95 -7.16
N THR A 144 -29.79 -7.09 -6.79
CA THR A 144 -30.16 -6.83 -5.40
C THR A 144 -30.74 -8.09 -4.74
N GLN A 145 -31.61 -8.81 -5.42
CA GLN A 145 -32.18 -10.08 -4.92
C GLN A 145 -31.06 -11.11 -4.70
N ILE A 146 -30.24 -11.37 -5.73
CA ILE A 146 -29.17 -12.35 -5.65
C ILE A 146 -28.15 -11.99 -4.57
N ALA A 147 -27.74 -10.71 -4.49
CA ALA A 147 -26.80 -10.25 -3.46
C ALA A 147 -27.37 -10.41 -2.05
N GLY A 148 -28.67 -10.09 -1.87
CA GLY A 148 -29.39 -10.27 -0.61
C GLY A 148 -29.47 -11.73 -0.20
N ASP A 149 -29.88 -12.61 -1.09
CA ASP A 149 -30.01 -14.05 -0.87
C ASP A 149 -28.64 -14.70 -0.55
N MET A 150 -27.60 -14.37 -1.34
CA MET A 150 -26.23 -14.83 -1.07
C MET A 150 -25.74 -14.41 0.30
N ARG A 151 -25.89 -13.12 0.63
CA ARG A 151 -25.42 -12.59 1.91
C ARG A 151 -26.16 -13.23 3.08
N ALA A 152 -27.50 -13.38 2.99
CA ALA A 152 -28.32 -14.02 4.02
C ALA A 152 -27.91 -15.49 4.22
N THR A 153 -27.72 -16.22 3.12
CA THR A 153 -27.26 -17.62 3.14
C THR A 153 -25.88 -17.74 3.79
N ILE A 154 -24.89 -16.93 3.36
CA ILE A 154 -23.55 -16.93 3.92
C ILE A 154 -23.58 -16.64 5.42
N ALA A 155 -24.32 -15.59 5.85
CA ALA A 155 -24.42 -15.23 7.25
C ALA A 155 -25.08 -16.33 8.09
N ALA A 156 -26.15 -16.96 7.59
CA ALA A 156 -26.86 -18.03 8.27
C ALA A 156 -25.97 -19.26 8.46
N GLU A 157 -25.31 -19.72 7.40
CA GLU A 157 -24.41 -20.89 7.46
C GLU A 157 -23.25 -20.68 8.42
N LEU A 158 -22.59 -19.51 8.35
CA LEU A 158 -21.48 -19.19 9.24
C LEU A 158 -21.92 -19.06 10.70
N LYS A 159 -23.09 -18.41 10.96
CA LYS A 159 -23.65 -18.31 12.32
C LYS A 159 -24.06 -19.67 12.89
N SER A 160 -24.63 -20.55 12.05
CA SER A 160 -24.98 -21.92 12.43
C SER A 160 -23.77 -22.77 12.80
N SER A 161 -22.72 -22.71 11.96
CA SER A 161 -21.54 -23.57 12.10
C SER A 161 -20.53 -23.06 13.12
N LEU A 162 -20.35 -21.75 13.24
CA LEU A 162 -19.28 -21.15 14.04
C LEU A 162 -19.80 -20.40 15.28
N GLY A 163 -21.11 -20.25 15.43
CA GLY A 163 -21.76 -19.51 16.50
C GLY A 163 -21.94 -18.01 16.19
N LYS A 164 -23.09 -17.47 16.60
CA LYS A 164 -23.50 -16.09 16.29
C LYS A 164 -22.51 -15.03 16.78
N SER A 165 -21.87 -15.23 17.93
CA SER A 165 -20.93 -14.26 18.53
C SER A 165 -19.62 -14.11 17.73
N ASN A 166 -19.31 -15.08 16.86
CA ASN A 166 -18.12 -15.09 16.02
C ASN A 166 -18.33 -14.45 14.66
N ILE A 167 -19.56 -14.07 14.32
CA ILE A 167 -19.90 -13.52 13.00
C ILE A 167 -20.43 -12.10 13.16
N ASP A 168 -19.77 -11.18 12.45
CA ASP A 168 -20.22 -9.79 12.32
C ASP A 168 -20.66 -9.56 10.87
N ASP A 169 -21.97 -9.48 10.64
CA ASP A 169 -22.60 -9.20 9.37
C ASP A 169 -23.17 -7.79 9.26
N SER A 170 -22.80 -6.89 10.17
CA SER A 170 -23.21 -5.48 10.16
C SER A 170 -22.49 -4.64 9.10
N GLY A 171 -21.34 -5.10 8.61
CA GLY A 171 -20.55 -4.41 7.60
C GLY A 171 -21.29 -4.26 6.27
N LYS A 172 -21.11 -3.14 5.57
CA LYS A 172 -21.81 -2.85 4.31
C LYS A 172 -21.49 -3.82 3.16
N LYS A 173 -20.29 -4.39 3.12
CA LYS A 173 -19.78 -5.20 1.98
C LYS A 173 -19.29 -6.58 2.41
N ALA A 174 -18.67 -6.69 3.57
CA ALA A 174 -18.10 -7.94 4.08
C ALA A 174 -18.91 -8.49 5.25
N ILE A 175 -18.84 -9.79 5.44
CA ILE A 175 -19.22 -10.52 6.66
C ILE A 175 -17.91 -10.96 7.30
N ARG A 176 -17.67 -10.49 8.54
CA ARG A 176 -16.44 -10.81 9.27
C ARG A 176 -16.62 -12.03 10.14
N VAL A 177 -15.73 -13.00 9.96
CA VAL A 177 -15.59 -14.17 10.81
C VAL A 177 -14.42 -13.94 11.75
N LYS A 178 -14.69 -13.74 13.03
CA LYS A 178 -13.65 -13.46 14.04
C LYS A 178 -12.63 -14.59 14.13
N GLY A 179 -11.38 -14.23 14.26
CA GLY A 179 -10.30 -15.15 14.56
C GLY A 179 -10.45 -15.81 15.93
N VAL A 180 -9.78 -16.94 16.14
CA VAL A 180 -9.69 -17.64 17.43
C VAL A 180 -8.21 -17.79 17.76
N ALA A 181 -7.77 -17.14 18.83
CA ALA A 181 -6.38 -17.16 19.25
C ALA A 181 -5.82 -18.60 19.35
N GLY A 182 -4.63 -18.82 18.76
CA GLY A 182 -3.98 -20.12 18.71
C GLY A 182 -4.64 -21.15 17.76
N SER A 183 -5.75 -20.83 17.09
CA SER A 183 -6.48 -21.77 16.23
C SER A 183 -6.62 -21.28 14.79
N ARG A 184 -7.32 -20.19 14.54
CA ARG A 184 -7.62 -19.69 13.19
C ARG A 184 -7.58 -18.18 13.10
N GLY A 185 -7.13 -17.64 11.96
CA GLY A 185 -7.15 -16.22 11.65
C GLY A 185 -8.56 -15.68 11.39
N GLU A 186 -8.67 -14.37 11.33
CA GLU A 186 -9.88 -13.65 10.92
C GLU A 186 -10.09 -13.80 9.41
N VAL A 187 -11.37 -13.85 8.99
CA VAL A 187 -11.74 -13.97 7.57
C VAL A 187 -12.85 -12.99 7.23
N ASP A 188 -12.60 -12.12 6.27
CA ASP A 188 -13.62 -11.26 5.68
C ASP A 188 -14.22 -11.92 4.43
N VAL A 189 -15.51 -12.23 4.49
CA VAL A 189 -16.23 -12.87 3.39
C VAL A 189 -17.01 -11.82 2.61
N VAL A 190 -16.72 -11.71 1.30
CA VAL A 190 -17.32 -10.71 0.41
C VAL A 190 -18.08 -11.40 -0.70
N SER A 191 -19.42 -11.21 -0.73
CA SER A 191 -20.24 -11.61 -1.88
C SER A 191 -20.06 -10.65 -3.04
N CYS A 192 -19.85 -11.16 -4.24
CA CYS A 192 -19.63 -10.34 -5.43
C CYS A 192 -20.14 -11.05 -6.70
N PHE A 193 -20.23 -10.29 -7.78
CA PHE A 193 -20.56 -10.77 -9.11
C PHE A 193 -19.34 -10.77 -10.01
N THR A 194 -19.36 -11.55 -11.08
CA THR A 194 -18.37 -11.47 -12.13
C THR A 194 -18.55 -10.14 -12.89
N LEU A 195 -17.48 -9.39 -13.05
CA LEU A 195 -17.47 -8.14 -13.81
C LEU A 195 -16.81 -8.39 -15.16
N HIS A 196 -17.46 -7.95 -16.24
CA HIS A 196 -16.82 -7.76 -17.53
C HIS A 196 -16.77 -6.28 -17.84
N HIS A 197 -15.55 -5.73 -17.94
CA HIS A 197 -15.31 -4.36 -18.39
C HIS A 197 -14.91 -4.41 -19.86
N ILE A 198 -15.74 -3.84 -20.71
CA ILE A 198 -15.58 -3.86 -22.16
C ILE A 198 -14.99 -2.53 -22.63
N PHE A 199 -13.97 -2.62 -23.46
CA PHE A 199 -13.26 -1.47 -24.02
C PHE A 199 -12.84 -1.74 -25.46
N ILE A 200 -12.37 -0.70 -26.16
CA ILE A 200 -11.74 -0.82 -27.46
C ILE A 200 -10.25 -0.56 -27.27
N PRO A 201 -9.37 -1.55 -27.49
CA PRO A 201 -7.93 -1.33 -27.40
C PRO A 201 -7.46 -0.25 -28.38
N GLN A 202 -6.47 0.54 -27.98
CA GLN A 202 -5.93 1.59 -28.84
C GLN A 202 -5.47 1.01 -30.21
N GLY A 203 -5.97 1.56 -31.29
CA GLY A 203 -5.66 1.12 -32.65
C GLY A 203 -6.41 -0.15 -33.12
N ALA A 204 -7.33 -0.68 -32.30
CA ALA A 204 -8.19 -1.80 -32.68
C ALA A 204 -9.60 -1.33 -33.08
N TYR A 205 -10.28 -2.20 -33.84
CA TYR A 205 -11.70 -2.01 -34.25
C TYR A 205 -12.63 -3.01 -33.54
N GLN A 206 -12.07 -3.94 -32.76
CA GLN A 206 -12.80 -4.98 -32.05
C GLN A 206 -12.85 -4.67 -30.57
N TYR A 207 -13.94 -5.05 -29.95
CA TYR A 207 -14.08 -5.00 -28.50
C TYR A 207 -13.15 -6.01 -27.82
N ASP A 208 -12.58 -5.62 -26.68
CA ASP A 208 -11.91 -6.51 -25.78
C ASP A 208 -12.52 -6.36 -24.38
N ARG A 209 -12.22 -7.31 -23.47
CA ARG A 209 -12.78 -7.32 -22.12
C ARG A 209 -11.77 -7.68 -21.07
N ILE A 210 -11.92 -7.07 -19.91
CA ILE A 210 -11.18 -7.42 -18.70
C ILE A 210 -12.18 -8.01 -17.69
N GLU A 211 -11.86 -9.19 -17.14
CA GLU A 211 -12.63 -9.77 -16.04
C GLU A 211 -12.21 -9.10 -14.72
N GLY A 212 -13.20 -8.76 -13.92
CA GLY A 212 -13.04 -8.25 -12.56
C GLY A 212 -14.13 -8.77 -11.65
N VAL A 213 -14.38 -8.07 -10.55
CA VAL A 213 -15.47 -8.33 -9.62
C VAL A 213 -16.27 -7.08 -9.34
N ALA A 214 -17.58 -7.23 -9.21
CA ALA A 214 -18.52 -6.18 -8.86
C ALA A 214 -19.16 -6.51 -7.51
N ILE A 215 -18.96 -5.67 -6.52
CA ILE A 215 -19.52 -5.81 -5.16
C ILE A 215 -20.67 -4.84 -5.03
N LEU A 216 -21.86 -5.35 -4.68
CA LEU A 216 -23.03 -4.55 -4.36
C LEU A 216 -23.10 -4.37 -2.84
N GLY A 217 -22.96 -3.14 -2.38
CA GLY A 217 -23.09 -2.79 -0.97
C GLY A 217 -24.57 -2.78 -0.51
N LEU A 218 -24.80 -2.92 0.78
CA LEU A 218 -26.14 -2.83 1.38
C LEU A 218 -26.82 -1.45 1.16
N ASP A 219 -26.02 -0.44 0.84
CA ASP A 219 -26.49 0.92 0.50
C ASP A 219 -26.81 1.07 -1.00
N GLY A 220 -26.77 -0.01 -1.77
CA GLY A 220 -26.99 -0.01 -3.22
C GLY A 220 -25.78 0.47 -4.03
N SER A 221 -24.69 0.84 -3.39
CA SER A 221 -23.48 1.30 -4.09
C SER A 221 -22.69 0.14 -4.71
N TRP A 222 -22.20 0.35 -5.95
CA TRP A 222 -21.32 -0.59 -6.62
C TRP A 222 -19.84 -0.27 -6.37
N THR A 223 -19.07 -1.32 -6.11
CA THR A 223 -17.61 -1.26 -6.08
C THR A 223 -17.05 -2.24 -7.10
N LEU A 224 -16.34 -1.71 -8.09
CA LEU A 224 -15.69 -2.50 -9.13
C LEU A 224 -14.21 -2.68 -8.77
N ASN A 225 -13.72 -3.91 -8.78
CA ASN A 225 -12.34 -4.24 -8.47
C ASN A 225 -11.76 -5.24 -9.47
N TYR A 226 -10.44 -5.22 -9.60
CA TYR A 226 -9.66 -6.09 -10.50
C TYR A 226 -8.55 -6.80 -9.71
N PRO A 227 -8.92 -7.72 -8.80
CA PRO A 227 -7.96 -8.34 -7.88
C PRO A 227 -6.95 -9.23 -8.60
N ASP A 228 -7.33 -9.88 -9.70
CA ASP A 228 -6.43 -10.79 -10.42
C ASP A 228 -5.32 -10.00 -11.15
N GLN A 229 -5.67 -8.84 -11.75
CA GLN A 229 -4.70 -7.91 -12.35
C GLN A 229 -3.80 -7.28 -11.27
N HIS A 230 -4.36 -6.92 -10.11
CA HIS A 230 -3.58 -6.44 -8.98
C HIS A 230 -2.53 -7.48 -8.55
N ILE A 231 -2.94 -8.76 -8.41
CA ILE A 231 -2.03 -9.86 -8.03
C ILE A 231 -0.94 -10.03 -9.09
N ALA A 232 -1.31 -10.06 -10.38
CA ALA A 232 -0.38 -10.25 -11.49
C ALA A 232 0.66 -9.13 -11.55
N ASN A 233 0.23 -7.87 -11.53
CA ASN A 233 1.08 -6.70 -11.58
C ASN A 233 1.97 -6.59 -10.33
N GLY A 234 1.43 -6.88 -9.15
CA GLY A 234 2.21 -6.92 -7.91
C GLY A 234 3.24 -8.04 -7.87
N ARG A 235 2.98 -9.17 -8.54
CA ARG A 235 3.97 -10.26 -8.72
C ARG A 235 5.07 -9.85 -9.69
N LEU A 236 4.70 -9.24 -10.82
CA LEU A 236 5.65 -8.74 -11.81
C LEU A 236 6.61 -7.74 -11.15
N LYS A 237 6.08 -6.70 -10.51
CA LYS A 237 6.89 -5.69 -9.81
C LYS A 237 7.77 -6.28 -8.71
N ARG A 238 7.28 -7.29 -7.99
CA ARG A 238 8.11 -8.02 -7.02
C ARG A 238 9.34 -8.65 -7.69
N THR A 239 9.17 -9.24 -8.86
CA THR A 239 10.26 -9.90 -9.60
C THR A 239 11.25 -8.86 -10.13
N THR A 240 10.78 -7.83 -10.82
CA THR A 240 11.61 -6.79 -11.42
C THR A 240 12.37 -5.94 -10.40
N THR A 241 11.84 -5.84 -9.17
CA THR A 241 12.48 -5.12 -8.06
C THR A 241 13.29 -6.02 -7.11
N ASN A 242 13.67 -7.22 -7.53
CA ASN A 242 14.40 -8.19 -6.69
C ASN A 242 13.75 -8.36 -5.31
N HIS A 243 12.44 -8.55 -5.27
CA HIS A 243 11.59 -8.71 -4.08
C HIS A 243 11.47 -7.47 -3.17
N GLN A 244 12.10 -6.33 -3.48
CA GLN A 244 12.10 -5.16 -2.61
C GLN A 244 10.73 -4.47 -2.55
N PHE A 245 9.97 -4.43 -3.64
CA PHE A 245 8.65 -3.78 -3.67
C PHE A 245 7.77 -4.19 -2.48
N LYS A 246 7.47 -5.48 -2.32
CA LYS A 246 6.59 -5.95 -1.24
C LYS A 246 7.19 -5.79 0.16
N ARG A 247 8.52 -5.81 0.30
CA ARG A 247 9.21 -5.52 1.55
C ARG A 247 9.00 -4.07 1.97
N ILE A 248 9.18 -3.12 1.05
CA ILE A 248 8.98 -1.69 1.32
C ILE A 248 7.51 -1.40 1.62
N VAL A 249 6.56 -2.00 0.89
CA VAL A 249 5.14 -1.87 1.20
C VAL A 249 4.86 -2.25 2.67
N ARG A 250 5.38 -3.38 3.14
CA ARG A 250 5.20 -3.80 4.55
C ARG A 250 5.86 -2.83 5.53
N ILE A 251 7.08 -2.36 5.21
CA ILE A 251 7.78 -1.35 6.03
C ILE A 251 6.92 -0.10 6.16
N VAL A 252 6.40 0.44 5.05
CA VAL A 252 5.63 1.69 5.08
C VAL A 252 4.28 1.53 5.76
N LYS A 253 3.62 0.38 5.64
CA LYS A 253 2.41 0.07 6.42
C LYS A 253 2.71 0.03 7.93
N ARG A 254 3.81 -0.60 8.35
CA ARG A 254 4.24 -0.60 9.76
C ARG A 254 4.65 0.78 10.24
N MET A 255 5.33 1.54 9.40
CA MET A 255 5.67 2.93 9.70
C MET A 255 4.42 3.77 9.96
N GLN A 256 3.31 3.54 9.23
CA GLN A 256 2.04 4.20 9.52
C GLN A 256 1.54 3.90 10.94
N SER A 257 1.61 2.64 11.38
CA SER A 257 1.24 2.27 12.77
C SER A 257 2.15 2.94 13.78
N ASP A 258 3.45 2.93 13.53
CA ASP A 258 4.46 3.58 14.37
C ASP A 258 4.23 5.11 14.47
N MET A 259 3.91 5.77 13.35
CA MET A 259 3.58 7.20 13.35
C MET A 259 2.34 7.53 14.20
N ILE A 260 1.34 6.65 14.21
CA ILE A 260 0.16 6.82 15.08
C ILE A 260 0.53 6.63 16.54
N GLU A 261 1.28 5.59 16.87
CA GLU A 261 1.74 5.30 18.24
C GLU A 261 2.55 6.46 18.82
N HIS A 262 3.34 7.16 17.99
CA HIS A 262 4.14 8.32 18.40
C HIS A 262 3.43 9.68 18.20
N GLY A 263 2.16 9.70 17.80
CA GLY A 263 1.39 10.94 17.62
C GLY A 263 1.82 11.81 16.44
N VAL A 264 2.59 11.27 15.49
CA VAL A 264 3.05 11.98 14.27
C VAL A 264 1.87 12.21 13.32
N ILE A 265 0.97 11.24 13.25
CA ILE A 265 -0.29 11.31 12.51
C ILE A 265 -1.44 10.84 13.40
N THR A 266 -2.62 11.40 13.20
CA THR A 266 -3.84 11.09 13.98
C THR A 266 -4.78 10.11 13.30
N GLU A 267 -4.59 9.85 12.03
CA GLU A 267 -5.47 8.99 11.24
C GLU A 267 -4.69 8.14 10.23
N ARG A 268 -5.24 6.98 9.91
CA ARG A 268 -4.67 6.08 8.91
C ARG A 268 -5.09 6.47 7.49
N VAL A 269 -4.21 6.28 6.52
CA VAL A 269 -4.61 6.13 5.13
C VAL A 269 -4.91 4.66 4.84
N PRO A 270 -5.77 4.35 3.86
CA PRO A 270 -6.04 2.97 3.49
C PRO A 270 -4.76 2.22 3.08
N SER A 271 -4.58 1.01 3.61
CA SER A 271 -3.41 0.17 3.30
C SER A 271 -3.23 -0.08 1.80
N PHE A 272 -4.34 -0.14 1.05
CA PHE A 272 -4.31 -0.25 -0.40
C PHE A 272 -3.73 1.00 -1.08
N LEU A 273 -4.02 2.22 -0.57
CA LEU A 273 -3.39 3.44 -1.05
C LEU A 273 -1.87 3.40 -0.86
N VAL A 274 -1.40 2.95 0.31
CA VAL A 274 0.04 2.77 0.57
C VAL A 274 0.68 1.85 -0.47
N GLU A 275 0.05 0.71 -0.78
CA GLU A 275 0.54 -0.21 -1.80
C GLU A 275 0.66 0.45 -3.17
N CYS A 276 -0.38 1.21 -3.58
CA CYS A 276 -0.40 1.90 -4.86
C CYS A 276 0.64 3.02 -4.94
N LEU A 277 0.82 3.81 -3.87
CA LEU A 277 1.83 4.87 -3.83
C LEU A 277 3.26 4.33 -4.02
N ILE A 278 3.57 3.21 -3.36
CA ILE A 278 4.87 2.56 -3.54
C ILE A 278 4.98 1.90 -4.92
N TYR A 279 3.87 1.41 -5.49
CA TYR A 279 3.85 0.82 -6.83
C TYR A 279 4.16 1.82 -7.94
N LEU A 280 3.81 3.10 -7.80
CA LEU A 280 4.10 4.15 -8.79
C LEU A 280 5.59 4.37 -9.02
N VAL A 281 6.44 4.09 -8.03
CA VAL A 281 7.88 4.34 -8.10
C VAL A 281 8.54 3.38 -9.08
N GLU A 282 9.41 3.87 -9.95
CA GLU A 282 10.09 3.10 -10.98
C GLU A 282 11.02 2.04 -10.37
N ASP A 283 11.16 0.89 -11.05
CA ASP A 283 11.82 -0.31 -10.52
C ASP A 283 13.27 -0.09 -10.11
N HIS A 284 14.01 0.77 -10.83
CA HIS A 284 15.42 1.04 -10.53
C HIS A 284 15.64 1.66 -9.15
N HIS A 285 14.63 2.39 -8.60
CA HIS A 285 14.72 2.93 -7.25
C HIS A 285 14.71 1.86 -6.15
N PHE A 286 14.35 0.63 -6.46
CA PHE A 286 14.30 -0.47 -5.48
C PHE A 286 15.59 -1.29 -5.42
N VAL A 287 16.40 -1.29 -6.50
CA VAL A 287 17.48 -2.26 -6.68
C VAL A 287 18.88 -1.68 -6.52
N MET A 288 19.00 -0.41 -6.13
CA MET A 288 20.31 0.22 -5.87
C MET A 288 21.01 -0.46 -4.69
N ASN A 289 22.35 -0.54 -4.78
CA ASN A 289 23.18 -1.13 -3.73
C ASN A 289 23.34 -0.15 -2.56
N GLU A 290 22.46 -0.27 -1.59
CA GLU A 290 22.39 0.58 -0.39
C GLU A 290 21.68 -0.17 0.75
N ASP A 291 21.69 0.42 1.95
CA ASP A 291 20.95 -0.13 3.07
C ASP A 291 19.43 0.11 2.97
N ARG A 292 18.67 -0.44 3.93
CA ARG A 292 17.21 -0.33 3.93
C ARG A 292 16.73 1.09 4.18
N TYR A 293 17.40 1.83 5.06
CA TYR A 293 17.04 3.21 5.40
C TYR A 293 17.07 4.10 4.16
N ASP A 294 18.18 4.12 3.42
CA ASP A 294 18.33 4.95 2.22
C ASP A 294 17.34 4.52 1.14
N ARG A 295 17.13 3.21 0.97
CA ARG A 295 16.16 2.70 0.00
C ARG A 295 14.75 3.13 0.33
N VAL A 296 14.29 2.98 1.56
CA VAL A 296 12.94 3.40 1.98
C VAL A 296 12.78 4.90 1.82
N LYS A 297 13.76 5.69 2.28
CA LYS A 297 13.76 7.15 2.15
C LYS A 297 13.68 7.58 0.68
N ARG A 298 14.47 6.97 -0.21
CA ARG A 298 14.44 7.26 -1.64
C ARG A 298 13.09 6.92 -2.26
N VAL A 299 12.54 5.74 -1.97
CA VAL A 299 11.24 5.32 -2.51
C VAL A 299 10.12 6.25 -2.05
N LEU A 300 10.11 6.67 -0.78
CA LEU A 300 9.13 7.63 -0.26
C LEU A 300 9.27 9.00 -0.92
N ASN A 301 10.49 9.52 -1.05
CA ASN A 301 10.73 10.79 -1.73
C ASN A 301 10.29 10.73 -3.19
N ARG A 302 10.64 9.68 -3.91
CA ARG A 302 10.23 9.51 -5.31
C ARG A 302 8.72 9.40 -5.45
N SER A 303 8.05 8.66 -4.57
CA SER A 303 6.59 8.59 -4.55
C SER A 303 5.95 9.96 -4.33
N LEU A 304 6.50 10.76 -3.40
CA LEU A 304 6.05 12.13 -3.15
C LEU A 304 6.27 13.04 -4.36
N GLU A 305 7.43 12.99 -5.01
CA GLU A 305 7.73 13.73 -6.23
C GLU A 305 6.71 13.43 -7.34
N ILE A 306 6.41 12.13 -7.56
CA ILE A 306 5.46 11.70 -8.59
C ILE A 306 4.11 12.38 -8.38
N ILE A 307 3.54 12.32 -7.17
CA ILE A 307 2.21 12.86 -6.91
C ILE A 307 2.18 14.39 -6.69
N SER A 308 3.35 15.04 -6.57
CA SER A 308 3.47 16.50 -6.41
C SER A 308 3.60 17.26 -7.72
N GLN A 309 3.58 16.60 -8.88
CA GLN A 309 3.77 17.25 -10.16
C GLN A 309 2.63 18.22 -10.48
N PRO A 310 2.92 19.51 -10.83
CA PRO A 310 1.91 20.56 -10.96
C PRO A 310 0.89 20.34 -12.08
N ARG A 311 1.19 19.47 -13.05
CA ARG A 311 0.33 19.13 -14.19
C ARG A 311 -0.22 17.72 -14.09
N LEU A 312 -0.40 17.23 -12.90
CA LEU A 312 -0.89 15.88 -12.67
C LEU A 312 -2.28 15.71 -13.28
N ASN A 313 -2.38 14.99 -14.38
CA ASN A 313 -3.66 14.42 -14.76
C ASN A 313 -3.94 13.26 -13.80
N LEU A 314 -4.83 13.45 -12.85
CA LEU A 314 -5.15 12.47 -11.80
C LEU A 314 -5.58 11.10 -12.37
N ASN A 315 -6.08 11.08 -13.60
CA ASN A 315 -6.45 9.85 -14.30
C ASN A 315 -5.23 9.11 -14.90
N TYR A 316 -4.05 9.75 -14.93
CA TYR A 316 -2.84 9.16 -15.51
C TYR A 316 -2.21 8.07 -14.62
N TYR A 317 -2.36 8.17 -13.31
CA TYR A 317 -1.80 7.19 -12.39
C TYR A 317 -2.84 6.11 -12.05
N PRO A 318 -2.65 4.88 -12.54
CA PRO A 318 -3.56 3.79 -12.21
C PRO A 318 -3.25 3.22 -10.81
N GLU A 319 -4.25 2.56 -10.23
CA GLU A 319 -4.04 1.58 -9.18
C GLU A 319 -3.10 0.45 -9.67
N ILE A 320 -2.63 -0.40 -8.78
CA ILE A 320 -1.78 -1.56 -9.14
C ILE A 320 -2.43 -2.44 -10.23
N ASN A 321 -3.75 -2.50 -10.29
CA ASN A 321 -4.45 -3.27 -11.33
C ASN A 321 -4.24 -2.74 -12.76
N GLY A 322 -3.74 -1.51 -12.93
CA GLY A 322 -3.50 -0.89 -14.24
C GLY A 322 -4.75 -0.39 -14.97
N ILE A 323 -5.94 -0.45 -14.33
CA ILE A 323 -7.24 -0.17 -14.95
C ILE A 323 -7.90 1.06 -14.31
N LYS A 324 -8.03 1.03 -12.98
CA LYS A 324 -8.67 2.12 -12.25
C LYS A 324 -7.69 3.27 -11.99
N PRO A 325 -8.13 4.54 -12.11
CA PRO A 325 -7.31 5.66 -11.69
C PRO A 325 -7.10 5.61 -10.17
N LEU A 326 -5.87 5.87 -9.72
CA LEU A 326 -5.53 5.90 -8.31
C LEU A 326 -6.22 7.05 -7.58
N PHE A 327 -6.43 8.17 -8.26
CA PHE A 327 -7.12 9.34 -7.74
C PHE A 327 -8.34 9.66 -8.59
N GLY A 328 -9.39 10.18 -7.97
CA GLY A 328 -10.62 10.57 -8.67
C GLY A 328 -11.85 10.54 -7.76
N VAL A 329 -12.98 10.99 -8.28
CA VAL A 329 -14.25 11.16 -7.53
C VAL A 329 -14.83 9.86 -6.95
N LYS A 330 -14.42 8.70 -7.46
CA LYS A 330 -14.88 7.40 -6.97
C LYS A 330 -13.94 6.78 -5.92
N GLN A 331 -12.83 7.46 -5.59
CA GLN A 331 -11.88 6.98 -4.58
C GLN A 331 -12.23 7.49 -3.18
N ALA A 332 -11.91 6.69 -2.16
CA ALA A 332 -12.13 7.06 -0.76
C ALA A 332 -11.01 7.97 -0.19
N TRP A 333 -10.05 8.35 -1.03
CA TRP A 333 -8.88 9.19 -0.67
C TRP A 333 -8.61 10.22 -1.75
N THR A 334 -7.84 11.25 -1.37
CA THR A 334 -7.44 12.34 -2.28
C THR A 334 -5.91 12.40 -2.44
N VAL A 335 -5.44 13.19 -3.41
CA VAL A 335 -4.00 13.46 -3.59
C VAL A 335 -3.42 14.17 -2.37
N GLU A 336 -4.16 15.12 -1.80
CA GLU A 336 -3.73 15.89 -0.62
C GLU A 336 -3.51 14.95 0.56
N LYS A 337 -4.38 13.97 0.76
CA LYS A 337 -4.24 12.96 1.81
C LYS A 337 -3.01 12.07 1.59
N ALA A 338 -2.77 11.66 0.34
CA ALA A 338 -1.59 10.88 -0.03
C ALA A 338 -0.29 11.69 0.17
N HIS A 339 -0.30 12.96 -0.25
CA HIS A 339 0.81 13.89 -0.07
C HIS A 339 1.12 14.10 1.42
N TRP A 340 0.09 14.41 2.22
CA TRP A 340 0.23 14.56 3.67
C TRP A 340 0.86 13.32 4.32
N PHE A 341 0.39 12.13 3.97
CA PHE A 341 0.93 10.88 4.50
C PHE A 341 2.41 10.68 4.16
N LEU A 342 2.78 10.82 2.87
CA LEU A 342 4.17 10.64 2.44
C LEU A 342 5.10 11.69 3.06
N ALA A 343 4.69 12.96 3.11
CA ALA A 343 5.46 14.02 3.75
C ALA A 343 5.67 13.76 5.24
N SER A 344 4.63 13.28 5.94
CA SER A 344 4.73 12.90 7.36
C SER A 344 5.67 11.71 7.57
N ALA A 345 5.62 10.70 6.70
CA ALA A 345 6.51 9.54 6.76
C ALA A 345 7.99 9.92 6.53
N ILE A 346 8.25 10.80 5.57
CA ILE A 346 9.60 11.30 5.29
C ILE A 346 10.15 12.12 6.47
N ARG A 347 9.31 12.99 7.05
CA ARG A 347 9.67 13.78 8.24
C ARG A 347 9.98 12.87 9.42
N HIS A 348 9.12 11.89 9.69
CA HIS A 348 9.31 10.90 10.77
C HIS A 348 10.65 10.16 10.66
N LEU A 349 11.10 9.83 9.45
CA LEU A 349 12.43 9.25 9.22
C LEU A 349 13.57 10.23 9.55
N GLY A 350 13.34 11.51 9.42
CA GLY A 350 14.33 12.57 9.69
C GLY A 350 14.39 13.04 11.14
N GLU A 351 13.30 12.91 11.91
CA GLU A 351 13.13 13.51 13.25
C GLU A 351 13.31 12.52 14.41
N CYS A 352 13.35 11.19 14.15
CA CYS A 352 13.52 10.17 15.20
C CYS A 352 14.98 9.84 15.50
#